data_ad3939f449844dc1cc0ac28bb9b577d5
#
_entry.id   ad3939f449844dc1cc0ac28bb9b577d5
#
_cell.length_a   1.000
_cell.length_b   1.000
_cell.length_c   1.000
_cell.angle_alpha   90.00
_cell.angle_beta   90.00
_cell.angle_gamma   90.00
#
_symmetry.space_group_name_H-M   'P 1'
#
loop_
_entity.id
_entity.type
_entity.pdbx_description
1 polymer ?
#
loop_
_entity_poly.entity_id
_entity_poly.type
_entity_poly.pdbx_seq_one_letter_code
_entity_poly.pdbx_strand_id
1 'polypeptide(L)'
;MEIRNSKEYINAFAEYIKTGNDSECRALLSENGSGTVAVPEFVYDTIKTAWEKDGIMGLVRKSYLRGNLKVGFEISGSDAVVHTEGGSAIDPETLLLGIVELKPESIKKVVQISDEAYDLGGEDFLRYIYDELAYKIAKKAADTLVAKIAAAATVSTTTCPGVPKVTATSASIGLAAQAMGYLSDQAENPVIIMHKQTEAAFKAAAYAANYPADPFEGMRVLHNNTLKTFSAASTGDCIAIVGDLGYGALANFPNGQEIQFKFDNLTLKKQDLIEVLGREFVALGIVAPDAFVTIKKA
;
A
#
# COMPACT_ATOMS: atom_id res chain seq x y z
N MET A 1 3.16 21.13 -22.93
CA MET A 1 2.23 20.02 -22.63
C MET A 1 1.82 19.26 -23.89
N GLU A 2 1.57 19.89 -25.03
CA GLU A 2 1.13 19.19 -26.26
C GLU A 2 2.13 18.19 -26.82
N ILE A 3 3.43 18.43 -26.73
CA ILE A 3 4.47 17.57 -27.34
C ILE A 3 4.51 16.18 -26.69
N ARG A 4 4.31 16.06 -25.37
CA ARG A 4 4.39 14.80 -24.61
C ARG A 4 3.27 13.81 -24.93
N ASN A 5 2.17 14.28 -25.52
CA ASN A 5 1.02 13.48 -25.94
C ASN A 5 0.95 13.31 -27.46
N SER A 6 1.94 13.83 -28.21
CA SER A 6 2.01 13.59 -29.64
C SER A 6 2.34 12.14 -29.95
N LYS A 7 1.74 11.59 -31.02
CA LYS A 7 2.05 10.22 -31.46
C LYS A 7 3.54 10.02 -31.75
N GLU A 8 4.20 11.06 -32.22
CA GLU A 8 5.64 11.04 -32.51
C GLU A 8 6.45 10.85 -31.23
N TYR A 9 6.11 11.59 -30.16
CA TYR A 9 6.78 11.44 -28.87
C TYR A 9 6.47 10.10 -28.18
N ILE A 10 5.24 9.64 -28.27
CA ILE A 10 4.81 8.32 -27.73
C ILE A 10 5.61 7.19 -28.42
N ASN A 11 5.74 7.26 -29.74
CA ASN A 11 6.52 6.26 -30.49
C ASN A 11 8.01 6.34 -30.18
N ALA A 12 8.58 7.54 -30.11
CA ALA A 12 9.98 7.74 -29.71
C ALA A 12 10.24 7.23 -28.29
N PHE A 13 9.29 7.45 -27.38
CA PHE A 13 9.39 6.95 -26.01
C PHE A 13 9.24 5.42 -25.94
N ALA A 14 8.37 4.82 -26.78
CA ALA A 14 8.28 3.37 -26.91
C ALA A 14 9.57 2.77 -27.44
N GLU A 15 10.21 3.42 -28.44
CA GLU A 15 11.50 3.00 -28.98
C GLU A 15 12.63 3.16 -27.95
N TYR A 16 12.61 4.24 -27.17
CA TYR A 16 13.49 4.40 -26.01
C TYR A 16 13.34 3.23 -25.01
N ILE A 17 12.12 2.82 -24.72
CA ILE A 17 11.83 1.67 -23.83
C ILE A 17 12.36 0.36 -24.44
N LYS A 18 12.24 0.17 -25.75
CA LYS A 18 12.70 -1.04 -26.47
C LYS A 18 14.23 -1.13 -26.61
N THR A 19 14.87 -0.01 -26.91
CA THR A 19 16.29 0.01 -27.33
C THR A 19 17.24 0.62 -26.30
N GLY A 20 16.71 1.39 -25.33
CA GLY A 20 17.49 2.20 -24.41
C GLY A 20 18.05 3.49 -25.03
N ASN A 21 17.75 3.78 -26.31
CA ASN A 21 18.22 4.98 -27.02
C ASN A 21 17.24 6.14 -26.86
N ASP A 22 17.66 7.17 -26.15
CA ASP A 22 16.83 8.34 -25.82
C ASP A 22 16.98 9.54 -26.79
N SER A 23 17.77 9.37 -27.87
CA SER A 23 18.14 10.45 -28.78
C SER A 23 16.93 11.12 -29.44
N GLU A 24 15.95 10.35 -29.90
CA GLU A 24 14.74 10.87 -30.54
C GLU A 24 13.81 11.57 -29.53
N CYS A 25 13.65 11.01 -28.32
CA CYS A 25 12.90 11.65 -27.25
C CYS A 25 13.48 13.01 -26.90
N ARG A 26 14.81 13.11 -26.82
CA ARG A 26 15.50 14.38 -26.52
C ARG A 26 15.38 15.37 -27.66
N ALA A 27 15.45 14.90 -28.91
CA ALA A 27 15.30 15.76 -30.08
C ALA A 27 13.90 16.41 -30.14
N LEU A 28 12.85 15.67 -29.80
CA LEU A 28 11.48 16.19 -29.74
C LEU A 28 11.22 17.12 -28.55
N LEU A 29 12.01 17.01 -27.48
CA LEU A 29 11.93 17.87 -26.29
C LEU A 29 12.96 19.03 -26.30
N SER A 30 13.59 19.33 -27.42
CA SER A 30 14.76 20.21 -27.52
C SER A 30 14.57 21.65 -27.05
N GLU A 31 13.36 22.11 -26.82
CA GLU A 31 13.10 23.44 -26.26
C GLU A 31 13.38 23.58 -24.76
N ASN A 32 13.59 22.50 -24.02
CA ASN A 32 13.74 22.53 -22.56
C ASN A 32 15.06 22.00 -22.00
N GLY A 33 16.09 21.77 -22.78
CA GLY A 33 17.50 21.62 -22.33
C GLY A 33 17.81 20.77 -21.09
N SER A 34 16.85 20.14 -20.47
CA SER A 34 16.98 19.33 -19.25
C SER A 34 17.14 17.86 -19.65
N GLY A 35 18.27 17.28 -19.33
CA GLY A 35 18.74 15.95 -19.75
C GLY A 35 17.93 14.73 -19.32
N THR A 36 16.67 14.85 -18.92
CA THR A 36 15.80 13.75 -18.53
C THR A 36 14.67 13.58 -19.55
N VAL A 37 14.51 12.36 -20.06
CA VAL A 37 13.37 12.00 -20.91
C VAL A 37 12.10 12.02 -20.06
N ALA A 38 11.12 12.81 -20.47
CA ALA A 38 9.85 12.92 -19.74
C ALA A 38 8.91 11.77 -20.08
N VAL A 39 8.23 11.22 -19.10
CA VAL A 39 7.22 10.17 -19.31
C VAL A 39 6.00 10.77 -20.02
N PRO A 40 5.43 10.11 -21.06
CA PRO A 40 4.17 10.52 -21.65
C PRO A 40 3.04 10.65 -20.64
N GLU A 41 2.13 11.58 -20.85
CA GLU A 41 1.09 11.89 -19.85
C GLU A 41 0.13 10.72 -19.63
N PHE A 42 -0.27 10.01 -20.68
CA PHE A 42 -1.15 8.85 -20.54
C PHE A 42 -0.52 7.72 -19.71
N VAL A 43 0.80 7.54 -19.79
CA VAL A 43 1.55 6.56 -18.99
C VAL A 43 1.55 6.98 -17.52
N TYR A 44 1.78 8.27 -17.25
CA TYR A 44 1.69 8.81 -15.89
C TYR A 44 0.30 8.58 -15.28
N ASP A 45 -0.76 8.83 -16.05
CA ASP A 45 -2.13 8.59 -15.62
C ASP A 45 -2.42 7.09 -15.38
N THR A 46 -1.86 6.21 -16.20
CA THR A 46 -1.97 4.75 -16.01
C THR A 46 -1.35 4.33 -14.67
N ILE A 47 -0.15 4.80 -14.38
CA ILE A 47 0.54 4.49 -13.11
C ILE A 47 -0.24 5.04 -11.92
N LYS A 48 -0.65 6.30 -11.97
CA LYS A 48 -1.46 6.92 -10.91
C LYS A 48 -2.77 6.17 -10.68
N THR A 49 -3.44 5.81 -11.76
CA THR A 49 -4.69 5.04 -11.70
C THR A 49 -4.49 3.65 -11.10
N ALA A 50 -3.35 2.98 -11.34
CA ALA A 50 -3.05 1.68 -10.73
C ALA A 50 -2.93 1.77 -9.20
N TRP A 51 -2.29 2.83 -8.66
CA TRP A 51 -2.23 3.09 -7.22
C TRP A 51 -3.60 3.40 -6.60
N GLU A 52 -4.47 4.09 -7.34
CA GLU A 52 -5.82 4.42 -6.91
C GLU A 52 -6.79 3.24 -7.02
N LYS A 53 -6.62 2.38 -8.03
CA LYS A 53 -7.43 1.18 -8.24
C LYS A 53 -7.14 0.06 -7.25
N ASP A 54 -5.93 0.00 -6.68
CA ASP A 54 -5.67 -0.95 -5.61
C ASP A 54 -6.52 -0.59 -4.38
N GLY A 55 -7.36 -1.53 -3.95
CA GLY A 55 -8.35 -1.28 -2.90
C GLY A 55 -7.73 -0.89 -1.55
N ILE A 56 -6.46 -1.25 -1.29
CA ILE A 56 -5.74 -0.94 -0.06
C ILE A 56 -4.93 0.34 -0.25
N MET A 57 -4.06 0.40 -1.27
CA MET A 57 -3.21 1.57 -1.53
C MET A 57 -4.00 2.83 -1.89
N GLY A 58 -5.20 2.68 -2.45
CA GLY A 58 -6.10 3.80 -2.73
C GLY A 58 -6.62 4.51 -1.48
N LEU A 59 -6.74 3.80 -0.36
CA LEU A 59 -7.22 4.33 0.92
C LEU A 59 -6.11 4.85 1.82
N VAL A 60 -4.85 4.46 1.59
CA VAL A 60 -3.70 4.87 2.39
C VAL A 60 -3.33 6.32 2.13
N ARG A 61 -3.03 7.06 3.21
CA ARG A 61 -2.52 8.43 3.09
C ARG A 61 -1.14 8.43 2.44
N LYS A 62 -0.96 9.30 1.44
CA LYS A 62 0.28 9.40 0.66
C LYS A 62 1.07 10.66 1.05
N SER A 63 2.40 10.56 1.04
CA SER A 63 3.32 11.69 1.16
C SER A 63 4.47 11.56 0.17
N TYR A 64 5.16 12.67 -0.12
CA TYR A 64 6.21 12.76 -1.15
C TYR A 64 7.48 13.41 -0.62
N LEU A 65 7.79 13.13 0.64
CA LEU A 65 8.96 13.70 1.31
C LEU A 65 10.23 12.90 0.95
N ARG A 66 11.28 13.60 0.57
CA ARG A 66 12.56 12.98 0.25
C ARG A 66 13.27 12.47 1.50
N GLY A 67 13.84 11.26 1.41
CA GLY A 67 14.61 10.64 2.49
C GLY A 67 13.75 9.84 3.48
N ASN A 68 14.32 9.53 4.64
CA ASN A 68 13.63 8.83 5.72
C ASN A 68 12.66 9.77 6.42
N LEU A 69 11.42 9.32 6.57
CA LEU A 69 10.40 10.07 7.28
C LEU A 69 10.30 9.58 8.72
N LYS A 70 10.40 10.48 9.68
CA LYS A 70 10.17 10.20 11.10
C LYS A 70 8.83 10.79 11.51
N VAL A 71 7.95 9.96 12.04
CA VAL A 71 6.63 10.34 12.53
C VAL A 71 6.58 10.05 14.03
N GLY A 72 6.28 11.10 14.82
CA GLY A 72 6.06 10.96 16.26
C GLY A 72 4.66 10.44 16.53
N PHE A 73 4.52 9.63 17.58
CA PHE A 73 3.24 9.20 18.13
C PHE A 73 3.30 9.16 19.66
N GLU A 74 2.16 9.26 20.29
CA GLU A 74 2.03 9.16 21.74
C GLU A 74 1.95 7.69 22.15
N ILE A 75 2.77 7.28 23.14
CA ILE A 75 2.77 5.93 23.69
C ILE A 75 1.80 5.84 24.86
N SER A 76 1.85 6.86 25.74
CA SER A 76 0.95 6.97 26.87
C SER A 76 0.73 8.43 27.25
N GLY A 77 -0.47 8.76 27.62
CA GLY A 77 -0.88 10.06 28.11
C GLY A 77 -2.08 9.89 29.06
N SER A 78 -2.30 10.84 29.96
CA SER A 78 -3.48 10.89 30.82
C SER A 78 -4.54 11.81 30.21
N ASP A 79 -5.78 11.52 30.49
CA ASP A 79 -6.88 12.39 30.09
C ASP A 79 -6.85 13.74 30.85
N ALA A 80 -7.38 14.79 30.23
CA ALA A 80 -7.58 16.06 30.88
C ALA A 80 -8.51 15.93 32.09
N VAL A 81 -8.15 16.56 33.19
CA VAL A 81 -8.95 16.52 34.43
C VAL A 81 -9.76 17.80 34.57
N VAL A 82 -11.02 17.66 34.90
CA VAL A 82 -11.88 18.81 35.26
C VAL A 82 -11.44 19.37 36.62
N HIS A 83 -10.86 20.57 36.62
CA HIS A 83 -10.41 21.23 37.85
C HIS A 83 -11.58 21.96 38.49
N THR A 84 -11.75 21.74 39.82
CA THR A 84 -12.69 22.49 40.64
C THR A 84 -11.90 23.52 41.45
N GLU A 85 -12.36 24.77 41.47
CA GLU A 85 -11.73 25.85 42.25
C GLU A 85 -11.68 25.47 43.73
N GLY A 86 -10.47 25.54 44.34
CA GLY A 86 -10.24 25.09 45.73
C GLY A 86 -9.98 23.59 45.90
N GLY A 87 -9.96 22.79 44.80
CA GLY A 87 -9.59 21.38 44.82
C GLY A 87 -8.07 21.14 44.87
N SER A 88 -7.68 19.85 44.87
CA SER A 88 -6.25 19.47 44.86
C SER A 88 -5.58 19.95 43.58
N ALA A 89 -4.29 20.25 43.69
CA ALA A 89 -3.46 20.57 42.50
C ALA A 89 -3.53 19.44 41.48
N ILE A 90 -3.57 19.80 40.18
CA ILE A 90 -3.46 18.84 39.08
C ILE A 90 -1.99 18.42 38.98
N ASP A 91 -1.73 17.11 39.05
CA ASP A 91 -0.39 16.58 38.89
C ASP A 91 0.10 16.75 37.45
N PRO A 92 1.35 17.23 37.22
CA PRO A 92 1.91 17.33 35.89
C PRO A 92 2.16 15.92 35.30
N GLU A 93 1.75 15.73 34.07
CA GLU A 93 1.97 14.49 33.35
C GLU A 93 3.34 14.44 32.68
N THR A 94 3.93 13.25 32.60
CA THR A 94 5.10 12.96 31.78
C THR A 94 4.63 12.28 30.48
N LEU A 95 4.53 13.06 29.40
CA LEU A 95 4.18 12.55 28.07
C LEU A 95 5.27 11.63 27.54
N LEU A 96 4.92 10.36 27.23
CA LEU A 96 5.83 9.40 26.61
C LEU A 96 5.58 9.34 25.11
N LEU A 97 6.56 9.82 24.33
CA LEU A 97 6.50 9.85 22.87
C LEU A 97 7.35 8.74 22.27
N GLY A 98 6.84 8.14 21.18
CA GLY A 98 7.55 7.23 20.29
C GLY A 98 7.81 7.85 18.92
N ILE A 99 8.73 7.25 18.17
CA ILE A 99 9.06 7.68 16.80
C ILE A 99 9.05 6.47 15.89
N VAL A 100 8.16 6.50 14.88
CA VAL A 100 8.19 5.56 13.76
C VAL A 100 9.09 6.12 12.67
N GLU A 101 10.10 5.37 12.25
CA GLU A 101 10.96 5.72 11.13
C GLU A 101 10.53 4.94 9.89
N LEU A 102 10.03 5.66 8.88
CA LEU A 102 9.65 5.10 7.59
C LEU A 102 10.86 5.16 6.64
N LYS A 103 11.48 3.99 6.41
CA LYS A 103 12.62 3.85 5.50
C LYS A 103 12.12 3.44 4.12
N PRO A 104 12.52 4.14 3.04
CA PRO A 104 12.15 3.73 1.68
C PRO A 104 12.74 2.37 1.33
N GLU A 105 11.89 1.47 0.89
CA GLU A 105 12.24 0.16 0.35
C GLU A 105 12.06 0.18 -1.17
N SER A 106 12.94 -0.53 -1.90
CA SER A 106 12.85 -0.62 -3.35
C SER A 106 11.99 -1.81 -3.75
N ILE A 107 10.83 -1.55 -4.34
CA ILE A 107 9.98 -2.57 -4.96
C ILE A 107 10.39 -2.65 -6.43
N LYS A 108 10.76 -3.86 -6.89
CA LYS A 108 11.23 -4.11 -8.25
C LYS A 108 10.39 -5.19 -8.92
N LYS A 109 10.13 -5.01 -10.20
CA LYS A 109 9.51 -5.99 -11.08
C LYS A 109 10.29 -6.04 -12.38
N VAL A 110 10.65 -7.24 -12.81
CA VAL A 110 11.24 -7.49 -14.13
C VAL A 110 10.16 -8.08 -15.03
N VAL A 111 10.05 -7.56 -16.25
CA VAL A 111 9.21 -8.10 -17.32
C VAL A 111 10.14 -8.49 -18.47
N GLN A 112 10.03 -9.72 -18.95
CA GLN A 112 10.70 -10.20 -20.14
C GLN A 112 9.75 -10.02 -21.32
N ILE A 113 10.26 -9.42 -22.39
CA ILE A 113 9.50 -9.08 -23.59
C ILE A 113 10.03 -9.97 -24.71
N SER A 114 9.12 -10.70 -25.38
CA SER A 114 9.44 -11.50 -26.57
C SER A 114 9.40 -10.65 -27.83
N ASP A 115 9.97 -11.18 -28.93
CA ASP A 115 9.92 -10.54 -30.25
C ASP A 115 8.51 -10.24 -30.74
N GLU A 116 7.51 -11.06 -30.37
CA GLU A 116 6.11 -10.81 -30.69
C GLU A 116 5.60 -9.49 -30.09
N ALA A 117 6.06 -9.12 -28.90
CA ALA A 117 5.71 -7.84 -28.28
C ALA A 117 6.39 -6.65 -28.97
N TYR A 118 7.45 -6.89 -29.71
CA TYR A 118 8.11 -5.87 -30.54
C TYR A 118 7.23 -5.39 -31.70
N ASP A 119 6.37 -6.26 -32.21
CA ASP A 119 5.46 -5.94 -33.33
C ASP A 119 4.25 -5.10 -32.88
N LEU A 120 4.04 -4.94 -31.57
CA LEU A 120 3.00 -4.05 -31.05
C LEU A 120 3.29 -2.59 -31.40
N GLY A 121 2.24 -1.85 -31.72
CA GLY A 121 2.32 -0.39 -31.88
C GLY A 121 2.84 0.30 -30.62
N GLY A 122 3.47 1.48 -30.79
CA GLY A 122 4.14 2.17 -29.68
C GLY A 122 3.26 2.38 -28.45
N GLU A 123 2.01 2.84 -28.63
CA GLU A 123 1.08 3.08 -27.52
C GLU A 123 0.61 1.77 -26.86
N ASP A 124 0.24 0.76 -27.67
CA ASP A 124 -0.22 -0.53 -27.15
C ASP A 124 0.87 -1.27 -26.38
N PHE A 125 2.11 -1.21 -26.88
CA PHE A 125 3.27 -1.76 -26.19
C PHE A 125 3.50 -1.08 -24.84
N LEU A 126 3.51 0.24 -24.79
CA LEU A 126 3.69 1.00 -23.55
C LEU A 126 2.55 0.69 -22.56
N ARG A 127 1.30 0.69 -23.01
CA ARG A 127 0.14 0.37 -22.18
C ARG A 127 0.29 -1.00 -21.53
N TYR A 128 0.64 -2.02 -22.31
CA TYR A 128 0.86 -3.39 -21.81
C TYR A 128 1.93 -3.44 -20.70
N ILE A 129 3.11 -2.83 -20.95
CA ILE A 129 4.23 -2.84 -19.99
C ILE A 129 3.88 -2.08 -18.72
N TYR A 130 3.30 -0.89 -18.86
CA TYR A 130 3.01 -0.05 -17.70
C TYR A 130 1.85 -0.58 -16.86
N ASP A 131 0.82 -1.13 -17.46
CA ASP A 131 -0.30 -1.76 -16.75
C ASP A 131 0.21 -2.95 -15.90
N GLU A 132 1.02 -3.83 -16.47
CA GLU A 132 1.58 -4.98 -15.75
C GLU A 132 2.52 -4.53 -14.62
N LEU A 133 3.45 -3.61 -14.90
CA LEU A 133 4.41 -3.13 -13.89
C LEU A 133 3.72 -2.37 -12.77
N ALA A 134 2.84 -1.42 -13.10
CA ALA A 134 2.13 -0.60 -12.14
C ALA A 134 1.22 -1.44 -11.23
N TYR A 135 0.47 -2.36 -11.82
CA TYR A 135 -0.40 -3.25 -11.05
C TYR A 135 0.39 -4.14 -10.07
N LYS A 136 1.47 -4.77 -10.52
CA LYS A 136 2.28 -5.66 -9.67
C LYS A 136 3.04 -4.91 -8.58
N ILE A 137 3.53 -3.71 -8.87
CA ILE A 137 4.22 -2.87 -7.88
C ILE A 137 3.23 -2.38 -6.82
N ALA A 138 2.07 -1.85 -7.22
CA ALA A 138 1.02 -1.41 -6.29
C ALA A 138 0.53 -2.55 -5.40
N LYS A 139 0.26 -3.72 -5.99
CA LYS A 139 -0.12 -4.91 -5.23
C LYS A 139 0.96 -5.32 -4.23
N LYS A 140 2.24 -5.31 -4.61
CA LYS A 140 3.34 -5.66 -3.69
C LYS A 140 3.48 -4.66 -2.55
N ALA A 141 3.24 -3.37 -2.80
CA ALA A 141 3.21 -2.36 -1.76
C ALA A 141 2.07 -2.62 -0.76
N ALA A 142 0.85 -2.91 -1.26
CA ALA A 142 -0.29 -3.29 -0.43
C ALA A 142 0.02 -4.53 0.43
N ASP A 143 0.58 -5.59 -0.18
CA ASP A 143 0.97 -6.82 0.50
C ASP A 143 2.01 -6.55 1.61
N THR A 144 2.98 -5.68 1.34
CA THR A 144 4.01 -5.29 2.32
C THR A 144 3.40 -4.51 3.49
N LEU A 145 2.50 -3.57 3.22
CA LEU A 145 1.80 -2.82 4.27
C LEU A 145 0.96 -3.76 5.16
N VAL A 146 0.17 -4.63 4.56
CA VAL A 146 -0.65 -5.62 5.28
C VAL A 146 0.23 -6.52 6.15
N ALA A 147 1.37 -6.99 5.64
CA ALA A 147 2.32 -7.79 6.41
C ALA A 147 2.90 -7.02 7.60
N LYS A 148 3.24 -5.72 7.44
CA LYS A 148 3.72 -4.86 8.52
C LYS A 148 2.65 -4.67 9.61
N ILE A 149 1.39 -4.45 9.25
CA ILE A 149 0.29 -4.34 10.21
C ILE A 149 0.05 -5.67 10.95
N ALA A 150 0.02 -6.80 10.21
CA ALA A 150 -0.17 -8.13 10.80
C ALA A 150 0.93 -8.53 11.81
N ALA A 151 2.17 -8.07 11.56
CA ALA A 151 3.35 -8.31 12.40
C ALA A 151 3.53 -7.27 13.51
N ALA A 152 2.73 -6.21 13.55
CA ALA A 152 2.89 -5.15 14.52
C ALA A 152 2.75 -5.65 15.97
N ALA A 153 3.48 -5.00 16.89
CA ALA A 153 3.40 -5.29 18.31
C ALA A 153 2.00 -5.00 18.86
N THR A 154 1.55 -5.76 19.83
CA THR A 154 0.24 -5.55 20.49
C THR A 154 0.28 -4.37 21.46
N VAL A 155 1.44 -4.07 22.02
CA VAL A 155 1.67 -2.96 22.95
C VAL A 155 2.55 -1.93 22.29
N SER A 156 2.23 -0.66 22.46
CA SER A 156 3.04 0.45 21.96
C SER A 156 4.47 0.41 22.48
N THR A 157 5.42 0.65 21.60
CA THR A 157 6.85 0.78 21.90
C THR A 157 7.35 2.11 21.35
N THR A 158 8.59 2.49 21.66
CA THR A 158 9.22 3.72 21.12
C THR A 158 9.37 3.71 19.59
N THR A 159 9.22 2.54 18.95
CA THR A 159 9.43 2.35 17.49
C THR A 159 8.21 1.87 16.73
N CYS A 160 7.14 1.46 17.42
CA CYS A 160 5.93 0.95 16.80
C CYS A 160 4.70 1.29 17.64
N PRO A 161 3.64 1.91 17.07
CA PRO A 161 2.36 2.04 17.72
C PRO A 161 1.77 0.67 18.05
N GLY A 162 1.14 0.53 19.19
CA GLY A 162 0.49 -0.72 19.60
C GLY A 162 -0.73 -1.01 18.72
N VAL A 163 -0.81 -2.24 18.23
CA VAL A 163 -1.99 -2.72 17.48
C VAL A 163 -2.71 -3.75 18.33
N PRO A 164 -3.89 -3.42 18.89
CA PRO A 164 -4.69 -4.35 19.67
C PRO A 164 -4.97 -5.66 18.93
N LYS A 165 -5.19 -6.74 19.67
CA LYS A 165 -5.52 -8.04 19.09
C LYS A 165 -6.83 -8.58 19.65
N VAL A 166 -7.62 -9.19 18.79
CA VAL A 166 -8.75 -10.05 19.14
C VAL A 166 -8.38 -11.49 18.78
N THR A 167 -8.69 -12.42 19.67
CA THR A 167 -8.33 -13.83 19.47
C THR A 167 -9.56 -14.61 18.98
N ALA A 168 -9.40 -15.34 17.88
CA ALA A 168 -10.47 -16.11 17.24
C ALA A 168 -10.23 -17.62 17.40
N THR A 169 -11.09 -18.30 18.15
CA THR A 169 -11.12 -19.76 18.23
C THR A 169 -11.94 -20.38 17.09
N SER A 170 -12.99 -19.70 16.66
CA SER A 170 -13.85 -20.07 15.53
C SER A 170 -14.19 -18.84 14.69
N ALA A 171 -14.63 -19.04 13.46
CA ALA A 171 -15.20 -17.95 12.65
C ALA A 171 -16.56 -17.59 13.23
N SER A 172 -16.62 -16.63 14.17
CA SER A 172 -17.86 -16.20 14.80
C SER A 172 -18.30 -14.83 14.28
N ILE A 173 -19.62 -14.60 14.28
CA ILE A 173 -20.27 -13.40 13.74
C ILE A 173 -19.80 -12.14 14.44
N GLY A 174 -19.62 -12.20 15.77
CA GLY A 174 -19.31 -11.05 16.60
C GLY A 174 -17.83 -10.61 16.59
N LEU A 175 -16.91 -11.36 15.96
CA LEU A 175 -15.48 -11.04 15.99
C LEU A 175 -15.14 -9.72 15.28
N ALA A 176 -15.80 -9.43 14.17
CA ALA A 176 -15.61 -8.20 13.44
C ALA A 176 -16.14 -6.99 14.24
N ALA A 177 -17.32 -7.11 14.84
CA ALA A 177 -17.89 -6.09 15.71
C ALA A 177 -17.04 -5.88 16.99
N GLN A 178 -16.54 -6.98 17.58
CA GLN A 178 -15.61 -6.89 18.71
C GLN A 178 -14.32 -6.15 18.35
N ALA A 179 -13.76 -6.42 17.16
CA ALA A 179 -12.57 -5.72 16.69
C ALA A 179 -12.85 -4.23 16.46
N MET A 180 -14.01 -3.86 15.90
CA MET A 180 -14.42 -2.46 15.77
C MET A 180 -14.42 -1.71 17.11
N GLY A 181 -14.86 -2.36 18.18
CA GLY A 181 -14.92 -1.75 19.52
C GLY A 181 -13.56 -1.42 20.15
N TYR A 182 -12.46 -1.88 19.55
CA TYR A 182 -11.09 -1.53 19.97
C TYR A 182 -10.45 -0.42 19.12
N LEU A 183 -11.13 0.06 18.08
CA LEU A 183 -10.62 1.16 17.27
C LEU A 183 -10.77 2.49 18.00
N SER A 184 -9.85 3.41 17.74
CA SER A 184 -9.96 4.80 18.17
C SER A 184 -11.19 5.48 17.56
N ASP A 185 -11.81 6.40 18.30
CA ASP A 185 -12.92 7.24 17.82
C ASP A 185 -12.56 8.09 16.59
N GLN A 186 -11.25 8.27 16.33
CA GLN A 186 -10.75 9.00 15.16
C GLN A 186 -10.71 8.13 13.88
N ALA A 187 -10.95 6.82 13.99
CA ALA A 187 -11.02 5.90 12.84
C ALA A 187 -12.43 5.92 12.22
N GLU A 188 -12.72 6.95 11.41
CA GLU A 188 -14.05 7.20 10.86
C GLU A 188 -14.46 6.23 9.73
N ASN A 189 -13.49 5.70 8.99
CA ASN A 189 -13.73 4.85 7.81
C ASN A 189 -13.13 3.45 7.99
N PRO A 190 -13.68 2.63 8.88
CA PRO A 190 -13.14 1.31 9.16
C PRO A 190 -13.29 0.38 7.96
N VAL A 191 -12.23 -0.33 7.63
CA VAL A 191 -12.19 -1.40 6.64
C VAL A 191 -11.75 -2.69 7.31
N ILE A 192 -12.19 -3.82 6.77
CA ILE A 192 -11.70 -5.13 7.19
C ILE A 192 -10.92 -5.78 6.04
N ILE A 193 -9.67 -6.14 6.31
CA ILE A 193 -8.79 -6.80 5.34
C ILE A 193 -8.66 -8.27 5.73
N MET A 194 -8.97 -9.17 4.81
CA MET A 194 -8.87 -10.61 5.07
C MET A 194 -8.66 -11.39 3.76
N HIS A 195 -8.33 -12.67 3.90
CA HIS A 195 -8.32 -13.58 2.75
C HIS A 195 -9.77 -13.91 2.33
N LYS A 196 -10.03 -14.02 1.03
CA LYS A 196 -11.38 -14.29 0.48
C LYS A 196 -12.03 -15.57 1.05
N GLN A 197 -11.25 -16.60 1.32
CA GLN A 197 -11.74 -17.82 1.98
C GLN A 197 -12.08 -17.60 3.46
N THR A 198 -11.42 -16.66 4.14
CA THR A 198 -11.76 -16.28 5.52
C THR A 198 -13.11 -15.58 5.56
N GLU A 199 -13.38 -14.67 4.62
CA GLU A 199 -14.72 -14.06 4.47
C GLU A 199 -15.80 -15.13 4.29
N ALA A 200 -15.56 -16.09 3.39
CA ALA A 200 -16.49 -17.20 3.16
C ALA A 200 -16.75 -18.02 4.43
N ALA A 201 -15.73 -18.24 5.28
CA ALA A 201 -15.88 -18.94 6.54
C ALA A 201 -16.75 -18.17 7.55
N PHE A 202 -16.59 -16.85 7.64
CA PHE A 202 -17.45 -15.99 8.47
C PHE A 202 -18.91 -15.98 7.98
N LYS A 203 -19.13 -15.84 6.67
CA LYS A 203 -20.47 -15.91 6.07
C LYS A 203 -21.12 -17.27 6.26
N ALA A 204 -20.36 -18.36 6.11
CA ALA A 204 -20.88 -19.71 6.41
C ALA A 204 -21.29 -19.87 7.88
N ALA A 205 -20.52 -19.30 8.82
CA ALA A 205 -20.88 -19.31 10.23
C ALA A 205 -22.16 -18.48 10.51
N ALA A 206 -22.35 -17.35 9.81
CA ALA A 206 -23.57 -16.55 9.89
C ALA A 206 -24.79 -17.32 9.38
N TYR A 207 -24.69 -17.98 8.25
CA TYR A 207 -25.76 -18.83 7.73
C TYR A 207 -26.11 -19.99 8.68
N ALA A 208 -25.10 -20.65 9.25
CA ALA A 208 -25.30 -21.74 10.22
C ALA A 208 -26.00 -21.25 11.51
N ALA A 209 -25.77 -19.99 11.89
CA ALA A 209 -26.41 -19.37 13.05
C ALA A 209 -27.78 -18.73 12.74
N ASN A 210 -28.28 -18.84 11.50
CA ASN A 210 -29.49 -18.16 11.02
C ASN A 210 -29.44 -16.63 11.23
N TYR A 211 -28.26 -16.04 11.10
CA TYR A 211 -28.05 -14.61 11.24
C TYR A 211 -28.35 -13.90 9.91
N PRO A 212 -29.40 -13.06 9.81
CA PRO A 212 -29.86 -12.50 8.53
C PRO A 212 -29.01 -11.32 8.03
N ALA A 213 -28.20 -10.71 8.89
CA ALA A 213 -27.41 -9.52 8.57
C ALA A 213 -25.99 -9.89 8.11
N ASP A 214 -25.31 -8.96 7.44
CA ASP A 214 -23.90 -9.10 7.06
C ASP A 214 -23.03 -9.07 8.35
N PRO A 215 -22.14 -10.07 8.58
CA PRO A 215 -21.20 -10.06 9.70
C PRO A 215 -20.25 -8.85 9.71
N PHE A 216 -20.12 -8.14 8.59
CA PHE A 216 -19.22 -7.02 8.38
C PHE A 216 -19.97 -5.68 8.22
N GLU A 217 -21.20 -5.59 8.69
CA GLU A 217 -21.99 -4.37 8.60
C GLU A 217 -21.24 -3.15 9.15
N GLY A 218 -21.24 -2.06 8.40
CA GLY A 218 -20.50 -0.83 8.73
C GLY A 218 -19.03 -0.82 8.30
N MET A 219 -18.52 -1.91 7.70
CA MET A 219 -17.13 -1.99 7.23
C MET A 219 -17.02 -2.36 5.76
N ARG A 220 -16.10 -1.74 5.05
CA ARG A 220 -15.74 -2.18 3.69
C ARG A 220 -14.81 -3.39 3.77
N VAL A 221 -15.18 -4.50 3.11
CA VAL A 221 -14.34 -5.70 3.04
C VAL A 221 -13.32 -5.56 1.91
N LEU A 222 -12.05 -5.74 2.24
CA LEU A 222 -10.93 -5.76 1.30
C LEU A 222 -10.24 -7.13 1.35
N HIS A 223 -9.80 -7.62 0.19
CA HIS A 223 -9.16 -8.92 0.08
C HIS A 223 -7.65 -8.80 -0.11
N ASN A 224 -6.90 -9.55 0.69
CA ASN A 224 -5.47 -9.65 0.53
C ASN A 224 -4.98 -11.08 0.83
N ASN A 225 -4.20 -11.65 -0.10
CA ASN A 225 -3.73 -13.02 0.00
C ASN A 225 -2.47 -13.18 0.89
N THR A 226 -1.92 -12.09 1.41
CA THR A 226 -0.81 -12.14 2.39
C THR A 226 -1.30 -12.68 3.73
N LEU A 227 -2.57 -12.43 4.08
CA LEU A 227 -3.19 -12.99 5.26
C LEU A 227 -3.56 -14.46 5.02
N LYS A 228 -3.33 -15.29 6.04
CA LYS A 228 -3.67 -16.72 5.96
C LYS A 228 -5.18 -16.92 6.00
N THR A 229 -5.64 -17.99 5.36
CA THR A 229 -7.04 -18.40 5.47
C THR A 229 -7.32 -18.89 6.89
N PHE A 230 -8.57 -18.76 7.35
CA PHE A 230 -8.95 -19.23 8.68
C PHE A 230 -8.60 -20.70 8.92
N SER A 231 -8.75 -21.55 7.90
CA SER A 231 -8.46 -23.00 7.97
C SER A 231 -6.97 -23.32 8.00
N ALA A 232 -6.13 -22.55 7.30
CA ALA A 232 -4.68 -22.77 7.20
C ALA A 232 -3.87 -22.00 8.25
N ALA A 233 -4.52 -21.13 9.02
CA ALA A 233 -3.86 -20.35 10.07
C ALA A 233 -3.54 -21.23 11.28
N SER A 234 -2.32 -21.05 11.83
CA SER A 234 -1.88 -21.60 13.11
C SER A 234 -2.11 -20.59 14.23
N THR A 235 -2.02 -21.06 15.48
CA THR A 235 -2.10 -20.18 16.67
C THR A 235 -1.16 -19.00 16.55
N GLY A 236 -1.70 -17.79 16.76
CA GLY A 236 -0.97 -16.53 16.66
C GLY A 236 -0.93 -15.90 15.26
N ASP A 237 -1.30 -16.62 14.20
CA ASP A 237 -1.37 -16.07 12.85
C ASP A 237 -2.49 -15.03 12.72
N CYS A 238 -2.22 -13.93 12.03
CA CYS A 238 -3.21 -12.91 11.69
C CYS A 238 -4.09 -13.40 10.54
N ILE A 239 -5.41 -13.45 10.78
CA ILE A 239 -6.42 -13.89 9.80
C ILE A 239 -7.22 -12.74 9.22
N ALA A 240 -7.35 -11.64 9.96
CA ALA A 240 -7.98 -10.41 9.50
C ALA A 240 -7.40 -9.20 10.22
N ILE A 241 -7.52 -8.04 9.60
CA ILE A 241 -7.14 -6.74 10.14
C ILE A 241 -8.36 -5.83 10.00
N VAL A 242 -8.75 -5.18 11.08
CA VAL A 242 -9.78 -4.13 11.07
C VAL A 242 -9.10 -2.81 11.36
N GLY A 243 -9.42 -1.75 10.61
CA GLY A 243 -8.84 -0.44 10.87
C GLY A 243 -9.09 0.58 9.79
N ASP A 244 -8.68 1.82 10.06
CA ASP A 244 -8.74 2.92 9.10
C ASP A 244 -7.37 3.14 8.46
N LEU A 245 -7.28 2.80 7.17
CA LEU A 245 -6.04 2.95 6.39
C LEU A 245 -5.65 4.43 6.17
N GLY A 246 -6.65 5.31 6.07
CA GLY A 246 -6.41 6.75 5.85
C GLY A 246 -5.86 7.45 7.10
N TYR A 247 -6.29 7.03 8.27
CA TYR A 247 -5.80 7.56 9.54
C TYR A 247 -4.53 6.87 10.02
N GLY A 248 -4.49 5.52 9.97
CA GLY A 248 -3.46 4.73 10.63
C GLY A 248 -2.23 4.43 9.79
N ALA A 249 -2.33 4.44 8.46
CA ALA A 249 -1.24 4.07 7.56
C ALA A 249 -0.71 5.26 6.76
N LEU A 250 0.61 5.23 6.49
CA LEU A 250 1.26 6.22 5.65
C LEU A 250 2.16 5.54 4.62
N ALA A 251 2.03 5.96 3.36
CA ALA A 251 2.91 5.61 2.26
C ALA A 251 3.69 6.85 1.81
N ASN A 252 5.00 6.86 2.00
CA ASN A 252 5.85 7.94 1.51
C ASN A 252 6.59 7.53 0.24
N PHE A 253 6.46 8.34 -0.81
CA PHE A 253 7.10 8.17 -2.11
C PHE A 253 8.19 9.23 -2.30
N PRO A 254 9.44 8.99 -1.91
CA PRO A 254 10.50 10.00 -1.92
C PRO A 254 10.85 10.50 -3.31
N ASN A 255 10.58 9.75 -4.36
CA ASN A 255 10.81 10.09 -5.77
C ASN A 255 9.51 10.42 -6.54
N GLY A 256 8.39 10.67 -5.83
CA GLY A 256 7.06 10.68 -6.44
C GLY A 256 6.55 9.25 -6.67
N GLN A 257 5.45 9.11 -7.41
CA GLN A 257 4.90 7.80 -7.80
C GLN A 257 5.44 7.33 -9.16
N GLU A 258 6.62 7.79 -9.55
CA GLU A 258 7.21 7.48 -10.86
C GLU A 258 8.01 6.18 -10.79
N ILE A 259 7.64 5.23 -11.64
CA ILE A 259 8.40 3.99 -11.80
C ILE A 259 9.63 4.27 -12.64
N GLN A 260 10.81 3.94 -12.09
CA GLN A 260 12.08 4.05 -12.81
C GLN A 260 12.32 2.79 -13.62
N PHE A 261 12.65 2.94 -14.91
CA PHE A 261 12.91 1.84 -15.82
C PHE A 261 14.40 1.66 -16.07
N LYS A 262 14.82 0.41 -16.19
CA LYS A 262 16.14 0.00 -16.70
C LYS A 262 15.92 -1.11 -17.70
N PHE A 263 16.66 -1.03 -18.81
CA PHE A 263 16.59 -1.98 -19.91
C PHE A 263 17.87 -2.80 -19.98
N ASP A 264 17.71 -4.10 -20.22
CA ASP A 264 18.81 -5.01 -20.52
C ASP A 264 18.47 -5.78 -21.80
N ASN A 265 19.10 -5.41 -22.88
CA ASN A 265 18.98 -6.06 -24.19
C ASN A 265 20.18 -6.97 -24.50
N LEU A 266 21.12 -7.15 -23.57
CA LEU A 266 22.36 -7.87 -23.79
C LEU A 266 22.36 -9.26 -23.15
N THR A 267 21.87 -9.37 -21.92
CA THR A 267 21.97 -10.59 -21.12
C THR A 267 21.17 -11.75 -21.71
N LEU A 268 19.98 -11.50 -22.25
CA LEU A 268 19.09 -12.51 -22.81
C LEU A 268 19.03 -12.52 -24.34
N LYS A 269 19.96 -11.85 -25.00
CA LYS A 269 20.02 -11.75 -26.48
C LYS A 269 19.98 -13.11 -27.20
N LYS A 270 20.50 -14.18 -26.58
CA LYS A 270 20.49 -15.53 -27.15
C LYS A 270 19.11 -16.22 -27.07
N GLN A 271 18.16 -15.63 -26.34
CA GLN A 271 16.82 -16.16 -26.13
C GLN A 271 15.77 -15.27 -26.81
N ASP A 272 16.21 -14.27 -27.60
CA ASP A 272 15.36 -13.27 -28.25
C ASP A 272 14.40 -12.57 -27.27
N LEU A 273 14.93 -12.26 -26.05
CA LEU A 273 14.20 -11.62 -24.98
C LEU A 273 14.91 -10.33 -24.54
N ILE A 274 14.12 -9.31 -24.24
CA ILE A 274 14.55 -8.06 -23.62
C ILE A 274 13.99 -8.00 -22.21
N GLU A 275 14.81 -7.64 -21.22
CA GLU A 275 14.36 -7.42 -19.85
C GLU A 275 14.09 -5.94 -19.58
N VAL A 276 12.91 -5.64 -19.07
CA VAL A 276 12.55 -4.33 -18.56
C VAL A 276 12.36 -4.42 -17.05
N LEU A 277 13.22 -3.73 -16.30
CA LEU A 277 13.13 -3.62 -14.86
C LEU A 277 12.37 -2.34 -14.50
N GLY A 278 11.19 -2.49 -13.90
CA GLY A 278 10.49 -1.40 -13.21
C GLY A 278 10.89 -1.35 -11.73
N ARG A 279 11.17 -0.17 -11.21
CA ARG A 279 11.54 0.05 -9.82
C ARG A 279 10.83 1.26 -9.25
N GLU A 280 10.27 1.10 -8.03
CA GLU A 280 9.67 2.16 -7.24
C GLU A 280 10.25 2.17 -5.82
N PHE A 281 10.41 3.36 -5.24
CA PHE A 281 10.81 3.52 -3.85
C PHE A 281 9.61 3.97 -3.01
N VAL A 282 9.21 3.15 -2.06
CA VAL A 282 8.11 3.46 -1.16
C VAL A 282 8.47 3.12 0.29
N ALA A 283 8.15 4.01 1.21
CA ALA A 283 8.26 3.77 2.64
C ALA A 283 6.85 3.60 3.21
N LEU A 284 6.57 2.43 3.77
CA LEU A 284 5.27 2.05 4.28
C LEU A 284 5.33 1.82 5.79
N GLY A 285 4.34 2.30 6.52
CA GLY A 285 4.25 2.03 7.96
C GLY A 285 2.97 2.48 8.61
N ILE A 286 2.83 2.08 9.88
CA ILE A 286 1.75 2.48 10.78
C ILE A 286 2.20 3.75 11.48
N VAL A 287 1.37 4.79 11.51
CA VAL A 287 1.72 6.11 12.06
C VAL A 287 0.81 6.56 13.20
N ALA A 288 -0.37 5.96 13.36
CA ALA A 288 -1.29 6.29 14.45
C ALA A 288 -1.49 5.08 15.36
N PRO A 289 -1.43 5.29 16.68
CA PRO A 289 -1.79 4.27 17.65
C PRO A 289 -3.29 3.97 17.54
N ASP A 290 -3.67 2.74 17.84
CA ASP A 290 -5.08 2.26 17.90
C ASP A 290 -5.90 2.44 16.61
N ALA A 291 -5.20 2.72 15.48
CA ALA A 291 -5.85 2.81 14.17
C ALA A 291 -6.20 1.45 13.58
N PHE A 292 -5.62 0.38 14.10
CA PHE A 292 -5.78 -0.99 13.61
C PHE A 292 -6.01 -1.97 14.74
N VAL A 293 -6.74 -3.02 14.42
CA VAL A 293 -6.93 -4.19 15.30
C VAL A 293 -6.66 -5.45 14.50
N THR A 294 -5.83 -6.34 15.03
CA THR A 294 -5.55 -7.62 14.39
C THR A 294 -6.43 -8.72 14.97
N ILE A 295 -7.07 -9.51 14.11
CA ILE A 295 -7.76 -10.74 14.51
C ILE A 295 -6.80 -11.90 14.30
N LYS A 296 -6.39 -12.54 15.40
CA LYS A 296 -5.40 -13.63 15.39
C LYS A 296 -6.06 -14.95 15.74
N LYS A 297 -5.61 -16.04 15.13
CA LYS A 297 -6.03 -17.39 15.44
C LYS A 297 -5.62 -17.76 16.87
N ALA A 298 -6.53 -18.39 17.65
CA ALA A 298 -6.27 -18.89 19.00
C ALA A 298 -5.30 -20.04 19.02
#